data_37cd3348b8a0dca97ca5ac45333a5d5b
#
_entry.id   37cd3348b8a0dca97ca5ac45333a5d5b
#
_cell.length_a   1.000
_cell.length_b   1.000
_cell.length_c   1.000
_cell.angle_alpha   90.00
_cell.angle_beta   90.00
_cell.angle_gamma   90.00
#
_symmetry.space_group_name_H-M   'P 1'
#
loop_
_entity.id
_entity.type
_entity.pdbx_description
1 polymer ?
#
loop_
_entity_poly.entity_id
_entity_poly.type
_entity_poly.pdbx_seq_one_letter_code
_entity_poly.pdbx_strand_id
1 'polypeptide(L)'
;QKKKMNNYRYYKKTWIFLEESKENLLSKEEARSILKEKGLMIRNTYDFDTKEETSFWFVIKDKIEDISELPFSARRNIRISQRKYDFNIIDKYDFIKLAYPIFVENQKSFGNKIMSEDDFVQMIKQCETESKVDFWIVSDKENKSIVAFSINRIKDNCCEYDFMACKPEALRNRTHPYYGLIYKMNCHYLSDKKLKYVNNGSRTISEHSRIQDFLIHNFKFRKAYCKLKVHYKWQNSLCC
;
A
#
# COMPACT_ATOMS: atom_id res chain seq x y z
N GLN A 1 12.18 15.45 -20.71
CA GLN A 1 12.65 14.80 -19.48
C GLN A 1 11.61 14.85 -18.35
N LYS A 2 11.02 16.02 -18.01
CA LYS A 2 9.98 16.12 -16.95
C LYS A 2 8.80 15.16 -17.17
N LYS A 3 8.35 14.91 -18.39
CA LYS A 3 7.21 14.04 -18.73
C LYS A 3 7.45 12.55 -18.39
N LYS A 4 8.71 12.06 -18.43
CA LYS A 4 9.06 10.67 -18.08
C LYS A 4 9.13 10.43 -16.56
N MET A 5 9.33 11.47 -15.76
CA MET A 5 9.44 11.34 -14.31
C MET A 5 8.08 11.32 -13.58
N ASN A 6 6.98 11.66 -14.28
CA ASN A 6 5.62 11.61 -13.69
C ASN A 6 5.20 10.21 -13.24
N ASN A 7 5.87 9.16 -13.73
CA ASN A 7 5.60 7.77 -13.38
C ASN A 7 6.55 7.23 -12.32
N TYR A 8 7.33 8.09 -11.67
CA TYR A 8 8.25 7.73 -10.60
C TYR A 8 7.94 8.47 -9.32
N ARG A 9 7.93 7.74 -8.20
CA ARG A 9 7.92 8.32 -6.85
C ARG A 9 9.35 8.40 -6.32
N TYR A 10 9.70 9.55 -5.75
CA TYR A 10 10.96 9.73 -5.06
C TYR A 10 10.81 9.40 -3.57
N TYR A 11 11.48 8.36 -3.10
CA TYR A 11 11.43 7.93 -1.72
C TYR A 11 12.81 7.50 -1.22
N LYS A 12 13.25 8.03 -0.06
CA LYS A 12 14.55 7.69 0.57
C LYS A 12 15.72 7.68 -0.43
N LYS A 13 15.88 8.75 -1.22
CA LYS A 13 16.90 8.91 -2.26
C LYS A 13 16.82 7.91 -3.45
N THR A 14 15.71 7.21 -3.59
CA THR A 14 15.43 6.26 -4.65
C THR A 14 14.25 6.74 -5.50
N TRP A 15 14.37 6.64 -6.81
CA TRP A 15 13.25 6.76 -7.73
C TRP A 15 12.62 5.38 -7.93
N ILE A 16 11.34 5.26 -7.65
CA ILE A 16 10.59 4.00 -7.75
C ILE A 16 9.54 4.17 -8.84
N PHE A 17 9.55 3.28 -9.83
CA PHE A 17 8.55 3.26 -10.89
C PHE A 17 7.19 2.84 -10.32
N LEU A 18 6.12 3.59 -10.67
CA LEU A 18 4.79 3.45 -10.08
C LEU A 18 3.80 2.60 -10.91
N GLU A 19 4.19 2.20 -12.10
CA GLU A 19 3.30 1.50 -13.05
C GLU A 19 3.77 0.06 -13.23
N GLU A 20 3.45 -0.82 -12.26
CA GLU A 20 3.96 -2.19 -12.22
C GLU A 20 3.63 -2.98 -13.49
N SER A 21 2.46 -2.73 -14.07
CA SER A 21 1.96 -3.44 -15.27
C SER A 21 2.46 -2.86 -16.61
N LYS A 22 3.23 -1.76 -16.57
CA LYS A 22 3.79 -1.15 -17.79
C LYS A 22 5.29 -1.37 -17.88
N GLU A 23 5.76 -1.79 -19.03
CA GLU A 23 7.18 -1.85 -19.31
C GLU A 23 7.73 -0.46 -19.60
N ASN A 24 8.59 0.03 -18.76
CA ASN A 24 9.33 1.26 -19.00
C ASN A 24 10.79 1.08 -18.57
N LEU A 25 11.53 0.38 -19.40
CA LEU A 25 12.96 0.18 -19.16
C LEU A 25 13.70 1.44 -19.60
N LEU A 26 14.23 2.19 -18.63
CA LEU A 26 15.14 3.28 -18.89
C LEU A 26 16.44 2.76 -19.54
N SER A 27 16.95 3.50 -20.52
CA SER A 27 18.31 3.30 -21.00
C SER A 27 19.34 3.70 -19.92
N LYS A 28 20.59 3.28 -20.07
CA LYS A 28 21.67 3.67 -19.15
C LYS A 28 21.86 5.20 -19.14
N GLU A 29 21.75 5.83 -20.31
CA GLU A 29 21.91 7.27 -20.51
C GLU A 29 20.81 8.06 -19.81
N GLU A 30 19.56 7.64 -19.99
CA GLU A 30 18.41 8.24 -19.32
C GLU A 30 18.52 8.13 -17.81
N ALA A 31 18.87 6.94 -17.29
CA ALA A 31 19.05 6.72 -15.86
C ALA A 31 20.18 7.58 -15.30
N ARG A 32 21.30 7.72 -16.00
CA ARG A 32 22.41 8.60 -15.60
C ARG A 32 21.98 10.05 -15.53
N SER A 33 21.23 10.52 -16.53
CA SER A 33 20.72 11.91 -16.56
C SER A 33 19.84 12.20 -15.35
N ILE A 34 18.91 11.32 -15.02
CA ILE A 34 18.03 11.44 -13.84
C ILE A 34 18.84 11.47 -12.54
N LEU A 35 19.78 10.55 -12.38
CA LEU A 35 20.58 10.42 -11.16
C LEU A 35 21.61 11.54 -10.98
N LYS A 36 21.99 12.25 -12.05
CA LYS A 36 22.80 13.49 -11.92
C LYS A 36 22.05 14.58 -11.19
N GLU A 37 20.77 14.74 -11.51
CA GLU A 37 19.93 15.78 -10.90
C GLU A 37 19.60 15.45 -9.45
N LYS A 38 19.07 14.24 -9.22
CA LYS A 38 18.60 13.84 -7.88
C LYS A 38 18.55 12.33 -7.71
N GLY A 39 18.89 11.85 -6.51
CA GLY A 39 18.78 10.44 -6.13
C GLY A 39 20.10 9.67 -6.20
N LEU A 40 20.07 8.51 -5.61
CA LEU A 40 21.20 7.55 -5.60
C LEU A 40 20.90 6.32 -6.44
N MET A 41 19.62 6.01 -6.65
CA MET A 41 19.17 4.78 -7.26
C MET A 41 17.84 4.98 -7.98
N ILE A 42 17.65 4.22 -9.07
CA ILE A 42 16.36 4.07 -9.76
C ILE A 42 16.00 2.59 -9.75
N ARG A 43 14.77 2.27 -9.36
CA ARG A 43 14.21 0.92 -9.38
C ARG A 43 13.13 0.84 -10.44
N ASN A 44 13.33 0.00 -11.44
CA ASN A 44 12.35 -0.33 -12.47
C ASN A 44 11.96 -1.80 -12.36
N THR A 45 10.68 -2.07 -12.33
CA THR A 45 10.14 -3.42 -12.47
C THR A 45 9.69 -3.64 -13.92
N TYR A 46 9.80 -4.87 -14.40
CA TYR A 46 9.34 -5.30 -15.72
C TYR A 46 8.96 -6.78 -15.69
N ASP A 47 8.33 -7.29 -16.74
CA ASP A 47 7.74 -8.63 -16.79
C ASP A 47 6.79 -8.88 -15.59
N PHE A 48 5.86 -7.94 -15.34
CA PHE A 48 4.94 -8.02 -14.22
C PHE A 48 4.02 -9.25 -14.36
N ASP A 49 3.89 -9.98 -13.24
CA ASP A 49 3.08 -11.19 -13.13
C ASP A 49 3.56 -12.33 -14.04
N THR A 50 4.89 -12.45 -14.19
CA THR A 50 5.50 -13.56 -14.91
C THR A 50 5.23 -14.90 -14.22
N LYS A 51 5.18 -15.98 -15.02
CA LYS A 51 5.01 -17.35 -14.49
C LYS A 51 6.26 -17.88 -13.80
N GLU A 52 7.41 -17.33 -14.11
CA GLU A 52 8.68 -17.71 -13.49
C GLU A 52 8.79 -17.14 -12.10
N GLU A 53 9.14 -17.96 -11.12
CA GLU A 53 9.45 -17.49 -9.78
C GLU A 53 10.76 -16.69 -9.79
N THR A 54 10.67 -15.43 -9.35
CA THR A 54 11.80 -14.50 -9.29
C THR A 54 12.06 -14.07 -7.84
N SER A 55 13.21 -13.43 -7.62
CA SER A 55 13.55 -12.88 -6.31
C SER A 55 12.75 -11.63 -5.92
N PHE A 56 11.95 -11.07 -6.85
CA PHE A 56 11.18 -9.86 -6.62
C PHE A 56 9.71 -10.04 -7.05
N TRP A 57 8.76 -9.58 -6.24
CA TRP A 57 7.33 -9.71 -6.48
C TRP A 57 6.52 -8.59 -5.84
N PHE A 58 5.28 -8.45 -6.29
CA PHE A 58 4.23 -7.70 -5.61
C PHE A 58 3.24 -8.67 -4.93
N VAL A 59 2.60 -8.22 -3.86
CA VAL A 59 1.54 -8.99 -3.21
C VAL A 59 0.20 -8.47 -3.69
N ILE A 60 -0.46 -9.23 -4.57
CA ILE A 60 -1.70 -8.83 -5.23
C ILE A 60 -2.85 -9.80 -4.92
N LYS A 61 -4.07 -9.31 -5.17
CA LYS A 61 -5.27 -10.13 -5.26
C LYS A 61 -6.08 -9.69 -6.47
N ASP A 62 -6.36 -10.63 -7.37
CA ASP A 62 -7.03 -10.40 -8.66
C ASP A 62 -8.35 -11.16 -8.79
N LYS A 63 -8.73 -11.92 -7.76
CA LYS A 63 -9.99 -12.65 -7.70
C LYS A 63 -10.67 -12.41 -6.37
N ILE A 64 -11.98 -12.32 -6.39
CA ILE A 64 -12.79 -12.36 -5.17
C ILE A 64 -13.37 -13.77 -5.03
N GLU A 65 -13.11 -14.40 -3.92
CA GLU A 65 -13.69 -15.67 -3.56
C GLU A 65 -14.90 -15.48 -2.65
N ASP A 66 -15.79 -16.45 -2.64
CA ASP A 66 -16.81 -16.52 -1.61
C ASP A 66 -16.15 -16.58 -0.23
N ILE A 67 -16.76 -15.97 0.77
CA ILE A 67 -16.23 -15.96 2.13
C ILE A 67 -16.00 -17.38 2.67
N SER A 68 -16.78 -18.38 2.21
CA SER A 68 -16.65 -19.77 2.62
C SER A 68 -15.33 -20.41 2.19
N GLU A 69 -14.71 -19.89 1.14
CA GLU A 69 -13.43 -20.36 0.62
C GLU A 69 -12.20 -19.83 1.37
N LEU A 70 -12.40 -18.83 2.22
CA LEU A 70 -11.33 -18.31 3.07
C LEU A 70 -11.04 -19.28 4.24
N PRO A 71 -9.85 -19.25 4.84
CA PRO A 71 -9.52 -20.03 6.04
C PRO A 71 -10.53 -19.81 7.16
N PHE A 72 -10.81 -20.84 7.93
CA PHE A 72 -11.81 -20.80 9.02
C PHE A 72 -11.58 -19.63 10.00
N SER A 73 -10.33 -19.42 10.39
CA SER A 73 -9.95 -18.32 11.28
C SER A 73 -10.25 -16.94 10.66
N ALA A 74 -9.96 -16.76 9.37
CA ALA A 74 -10.25 -15.53 8.65
C ALA A 74 -11.76 -15.26 8.57
N ARG A 75 -12.55 -16.27 8.20
CA ARG A 75 -14.03 -16.17 8.16
C ARG A 75 -14.61 -15.77 9.51
N ARG A 76 -14.15 -16.41 10.58
CA ARG A 76 -14.60 -16.09 11.95
C ARG A 76 -14.26 -14.64 12.30
N ASN A 77 -13.03 -14.22 12.05
CA ASN A 77 -12.56 -12.87 12.41
C ASN A 77 -13.23 -11.78 11.56
N ILE A 78 -13.50 -12.04 10.28
CA ILE A 78 -14.30 -11.15 9.41
C ILE A 78 -15.70 -10.95 10.01
N ARG A 79 -16.38 -12.04 10.40
CA ARG A 79 -17.73 -11.96 11.00
C ARG A 79 -17.73 -11.18 12.32
N ILE A 80 -16.74 -11.40 13.19
CA ILE A 80 -16.59 -10.64 14.43
C ILE A 80 -16.45 -9.15 14.11
N SER A 81 -15.55 -8.82 13.20
CA SER A 81 -15.29 -7.45 12.78
C SER A 81 -16.53 -6.78 12.18
N GLN A 82 -17.24 -7.46 11.29
CA GLN A 82 -18.46 -6.93 10.67
C GLN A 82 -19.63 -6.71 11.63
N ARG A 83 -19.71 -7.48 12.71
CA ARG A 83 -20.71 -7.25 13.77
C ARG A 83 -20.38 -6.00 14.58
N LYS A 84 -19.11 -5.75 14.86
CA LYS A 84 -18.64 -4.67 15.73
C LYS A 84 -18.47 -3.34 15.03
N TYR A 85 -18.10 -3.36 13.72
CA TYR A 85 -17.64 -2.17 12.99
C TYR A 85 -18.43 -1.89 11.73
N ASP A 86 -18.52 -0.60 11.40
CA ASP A 86 -18.88 -0.06 10.09
C ASP A 86 -17.61 0.30 9.32
N PHE A 87 -17.66 0.17 7.99
CA PHE A 87 -16.54 0.41 7.07
C PHE A 87 -17.00 1.35 5.98
N ASN A 88 -16.48 2.56 5.96
CA ASN A 88 -16.95 3.60 5.07
C ASN A 88 -15.81 4.32 4.37
N ILE A 89 -16.07 4.77 3.13
CA ILE A 89 -15.24 5.75 2.45
C ILE A 89 -15.79 7.13 2.81
N ILE A 90 -14.90 8.04 3.19
CA ILE A 90 -15.25 9.41 3.58
C ILE A 90 -14.44 10.42 2.77
N ASP A 91 -14.84 11.67 2.83
CA ASP A 91 -14.09 12.75 2.19
C ASP A 91 -12.77 13.05 2.92
N LYS A 92 -11.88 13.72 2.21
CA LYS A 92 -10.53 14.02 2.69
C LYS A 92 -10.50 14.86 3.97
N TYR A 93 -11.38 15.84 4.10
CA TYR A 93 -11.32 16.79 5.21
C TYR A 93 -11.69 16.10 6.52
N ASP A 94 -12.75 15.33 6.49
CA ASP A 94 -13.15 14.49 7.62
C ASP A 94 -12.10 13.41 7.91
N PHE A 95 -11.53 12.81 6.86
CA PHE A 95 -10.49 11.79 7.01
C PHE A 95 -9.27 12.32 7.77
N ILE A 96 -8.72 13.47 7.38
CA ILE A 96 -7.53 14.04 8.04
C ILE A 96 -7.78 14.21 9.53
N LYS A 97 -8.92 14.82 9.90
CA LYS A 97 -9.30 15.07 11.27
C LYS A 97 -9.44 13.79 12.09
N LEU A 98 -10.03 12.74 11.50
CA LEU A 98 -10.34 11.50 12.20
C LEU A 98 -9.15 10.51 12.21
N ALA A 99 -8.33 10.51 11.15
CA ALA A 99 -7.24 9.55 10.98
C ALA A 99 -5.96 9.94 11.72
N TYR A 100 -5.64 11.23 11.82
CA TYR A 100 -4.38 11.68 12.43
C TYR A 100 -4.19 11.21 13.89
N PRO A 101 -5.18 11.28 14.80
CA PRO A 101 -5.04 10.73 16.15
C PRO A 101 -4.73 9.23 16.15
N ILE A 102 -5.37 8.45 15.27
CA ILE A 102 -5.12 7.00 15.14
C ILE A 102 -3.71 6.75 14.61
N PHE A 103 -3.27 7.55 13.63
CA PHE A 103 -1.89 7.49 13.12
C PHE A 103 -0.89 7.69 14.25
N VAL A 104 -1.06 8.71 15.08
CA VAL A 104 -0.17 9.03 16.21
C VAL A 104 -0.13 7.86 17.21
N GLU A 105 -1.28 7.34 17.63
CA GLU A 105 -1.34 6.20 18.56
C GLU A 105 -0.66 4.95 17.98
N ASN A 106 -0.90 4.68 16.71
CA ASN A 106 -0.30 3.54 16.01
C ASN A 106 1.22 3.68 15.92
N GLN A 107 1.75 4.85 15.49
CA GLN A 107 3.20 5.06 15.39
C GLN A 107 3.89 4.99 16.75
N LYS A 108 3.27 5.55 17.81
CA LYS A 108 3.77 5.41 19.20
C LYS A 108 3.92 3.96 19.61
N SER A 109 2.97 3.11 19.27
CA SER A 109 2.99 1.69 19.66
C SER A 109 4.15 0.91 19.02
N PHE A 110 4.69 1.39 17.91
CA PHE A 110 5.87 0.80 17.25
C PHE A 110 7.19 1.51 17.58
N GLY A 111 7.16 2.54 18.45
CA GLY A 111 8.34 3.35 18.76
C GLY A 111 8.85 4.19 17.57
N ASN A 112 8.02 4.41 16.57
CA ASN A 112 8.39 5.19 15.40
C ASN A 112 8.39 6.71 15.68
N LYS A 113 9.20 7.46 14.91
CA LYS A 113 9.11 8.92 14.90
C LYS A 113 7.74 9.34 14.36
N ILE A 114 7.03 10.17 15.11
CA ILE A 114 5.72 10.68 14.74
C ILE A 114 5.92 11.89 13.83
N MET A 115 5.29 11.89 12.66
CA MET A 115 5.24 13.10 11.83
C MET A 115 4.23 14.10 12.40
N SER A 116 4.43 15.38 12.12
CA SER A 116 3.49 16.43 12.50
C SER A 116 2.17 16.29 11.74
N GLU A 117 1.12 16.95 12.21
CA GLU A 117 -0.17 16.99 11.51
C GLU A 117 -0.03 17.62 10.13
N ASP A 118 0.76 18.70 10.01
CA ASP A 118 1.04 19.34 8.73
C ASP A 118 1.73 18.40 7.74
N ASP A 119 2.72 17.61 8.20
CA ASP A 119 3.39 16.62 7.36
C ASP A 119 2.42 15.51 6.93
N PHE A 120 1.51 15.08 7.83
CA PHE A 120 0.46 14.12 7.50
C PHE A 120 -0.50 14.67 6.44
N VAL A 121 -0.93 15.93 6.57
CA VAL A 121 -1.75 16.63 5.57
C VAL A 121 -1.02 16.72 4.23
N GLN A 122 0.26 17.05 4.23
CA GLN A 122 1.06 17.13 2.99
C GLN A 122 1.20 15.75 2.33
N MET A 123 1.41 14.70 3.10
CA MET A 123 1.45 13.32 2.59
C MET A 123 0.13 12.96 1.89
N ILE A 124 -1.01 13.29 2.46
CA ILE A 124 -2.33 13.03 1.86
C ILE A 124 -2.50 13.83 0.56
N LYS A 125 -2.15 15.12 0.56
CA LYS A 125 -2.20 15.95 -0.65
C LYS A 125 -1.31 15.39 -1.77
N GLN A 126 -0.14 14.89 -1.43
CA GLN A 126 0.75 14.25 -2.40
C GLN A 126 0.12 13.00 -3.01
N CYS A 127 -0.51 12.14 -2.20
CA CYS A 127 -1.21 10.95 -2.73
C CYS A 127 -2.26 11.33 -3.78
N GLU A 128 -3.04 12.38 -3.55
CA GLU A 128 -4.07 12.85 -4.48
C GLU A 128 -3.52 13.43 -5.78
N THR A 129 -2.32 14.01 -5.77
CA THR A 129 -1.69 14.50 -7.00
C THR A 129 -1.20 13.38 -7.92
N GLU A 130 -0.95 12.20 -7.36
CA GLU A 130 -0.40 11.04 -8.07
C GLU A 130 -1.50 10.09 -8.57
N SER A 131 -2.66 10.05 -7.89
CA SER A 131 -3.72 9.07 -8.16
C SER A 131 -5.07 9.51 -7.58
N LYS A 132 -6.16 8.84 -7.99
CA LYS A 132 -7.42 8.91 -7.25
C LYS A 132 -7.23 8.18 -5.92
N VAL A 133 -7.68 8.79 -4.83
CA VAL A 133 -7.52 8.23 -3.47
C VAL A 133 -8.90 8.00 -2.84
N ASP A 134 -9.08 6.80 -2.29
CA ASP A 134 -10.21 6.48 -1.41
C ASP A 134 -9.71 6.43 0.04
N PHE A 135 -10.40 7.15 0.92
CA PHE A 135 -10.11 7.24 2.35
C PHE A 135 -11.09 6.39 3.14
N TRP A 136 -10.64 5.24 3.62
CA TRP A 136 -11.47 4.34 4.41
C TRP A 136 -11.32 4.60 5.91
N ILE A 137 -12.44 4.53 6.62
CA ILE A 137 -12.47 4.51 8.08
C ILE A 137 -13.20 3.29 8.58
N VAL A 138 -12.84 2.86 9.79
CA VAL A 138 -13.50 1.81 10.56
C VAL A 138 -14.04 2.43 11.83
N SER A 139 -15.35 2.45 12.00
CA SER A 139 -16.03 3.02 13.16
C SER A 139 -16.73 1.94 13.98
N ASP A 140 -16.64 2.04 15.29
CA ASP A 140 -17.40 1.18 16.21
C ASP A 140 -18.90 1.49 16.08
N LYS A 141 -19.71 0.44 15.94
CA LYS A 141 -21.18 0.60 15.74
C LYS A 141 -21.89 1.18 16.94
N GLU A 142 -21.41 0.91 18.14
CA GLU A 142 -22.05 1.33 19.39
C GLU A 142 -21.73 2.78 19.74
N ASN A 143 -20.43 3.09 19.83
CA ASN A 143 -19.98 4.40 20.33
C ASN A 143 -19.50 5.35 19.23
N LYS A 144 -19.54 4.91 17.96
CA LYS A 144 -19.11 5.65 16.76
C LYS A 144 -17.66 6.11 16.77
N SER A 145 -16.84 5.60 17.69
CA SER A 145 -15.41 5.92 17.71
C SER A 145 -14.68 5.31 16.52
N ILE A 146 -13.76 6.07 15.92
CA ILE A 146 -12.93 5.58 14.82
C ILE A 146 -11.77 4.77 15.41
N VAL A 147 -11.59 3.54 14.91
CA VAL A 147 -10.59 2.60 15.42
C VAL A 147 -9.49 2.27 14.42
N ALA A 148 -9.76 2.40 13.12
CA ALA A 148 -8.78 2.12 12.08
C ALA A 148 -9.09 2.93 10.83
N PHE A 149 -8.10 3.02 9.94
CA PHE A 149 -8.26 3.64 8.62
C PHE A 149 -7.37 2.98 7.57
N SER A 150 -7.66 3.25 6.28
CA SER A 150 -6.80 2.94 5.16
C SER A 150 -6.79 4.08 4.14
N ILE A 151 -5.63 4.31 3.52
CA ILE A 151 -5.44 5.18 2.36
C ILE A 151 -5.17 4.28 1.18
N ASN A 152 -6.05 4.32 0.18
CA ASN A 152 -5.97 3.45 -0.98
C ASN A 152 -5.87 4.28 -2.25
N ARG A 153 -4.84 4.03 -3.05
CA ARG A 153 -4.62 4.73 -4.31
C ARG A 153 -5.12 3.91 -5.48
N ILE A 154 -5.90 4.55 -6.34
CA ILE A 154 -6.47 3.92 -7.54
C ILE A 154 -5.80 4.51 -8.76
N LYS A 155 -5.14 3.67 -9.55
CA LYS A 155 -4.46 4.05 -10.78
C LYS A 155 -4.49 2.90 -11.78
N ASP A 156 -4.67 3.19 -13.07
CA ASP A 156 -4.57 2.22 -14.16
C ASP A 156 -5.34 0.90 -13.95
N ASN A 157 -6.56 1.01 -13.44
CA ASN A 157 -7.43 -0.14 -13.17
C ASN A 157 -6.93 -1.09 -12.07
N CYS A 158 -6.09 -0.60 -11.16
CA CYS A 158 -5.70 -1.31 -9.94
C CYS A 158 -5.82 -0.41 -8.71
N CYS A 159 -5.82 -1.01 -7.52
CA CYS A 159 -5.85 -0.29 -6.26
C CYS A 159 -4.68 -0.73 -5.37
N GLU A 160 -3.87 0.22 -4.92
CA GLU A 160 -2.81 -0.01 -3.94
C GLU A 160 -3.31 0.32 -2.53
N TYR A 161 -3.18 -0.63 -1.61
CA TYR A 161 -3.37 -0.41 -0.18
C TYR A 161 -2.11 0.25 0.40
N ASP A 162 -2.03 1.56 0.22
CA ASP A 162 -0.80 2.33 0.47
C ASP A 162 -0.47 2.43 1.96
N PHE A 163 -1.46 2.71 2.78
CA PHE A 163 -1.27 2.84 4.22
C PHE A 163 -2.49 2.39 5.01
N MET A 164 -2.26 1.63 6.09
CA MET A 164 -3.29 1.22 7.04
C MET A 164 -2.80 1.42 8.47
N ALA A 165 -3.66 1.97 9.33
CA ALA A 165 -3.39 2.08 10.76
C ALA A 165 -4.61 1.69 11.59
N CYS A 166 -4.34 1.20 12.79
CA CYS A 166 -5.37 0.82 13.74
C CYS A 166 -4.94 1.20 15.16
N LYS A 167 -5.89 1.57 16.00
CA LYS A 167 -5.65 1.77 17.41
C LYS A 167 -5.12 0.49 18.05
N PRO A 168 -4.03 0.54 18.82
CA PRO A 168 -3.44 -0.64 19.45
C PRO A 168 -4.42 -1.39 20.37
N GLU A 169 -5.31 -0.65 21.03
CA GLU A 169 -6.35 -1.21 21.88
C GLU A 169 -7.31 -2.12 21.11
N ALA A 170 -7.81 -1.68 19.94
CA ALA A 170 -8.72 -2.47 19.11
C ALA A 170 -8.07 -3.78 18.62
N LEU A 171 -6.75 -3.78 18.41
CA LEU A 171 -6.00 -5.00 18.08
C LEU A 171 -5.92 -5.97 19.28
N ARG A 172 -5.69 -5.47 20.49
CA ARG A 172 -5.61 -6.27 21.71
C ARG A 172 -6.97 -6.89 22.11
N ASN A 173 -8.06 -6.18 21.87
CA ASN A 173 -9.41 -6.60 22.23
C ASN A 173 -9.99 -7.72 21.35
N ARG A 174 -9.21 -8.25 20.40
CA ARG A 174 -9.60 -9.35 19.49
C ARG A 174 -10.88 -9.08 18.68
N THR A 175 -11.14 -7.82 18.38
CA THR A 175 -12.28 -7.37 17.56
C THR A 175 -11.96 -7.35 16.06
N HIS A 176 -10.68 -7.55 15.73
CA HIS A 176 -10.16 -7.82 14.38
C HIS A 176 -10.51 -6.76 13.30
N PRO A 177 -10.35 -5.45 13.53
CA PRO A 177 -10.79 -4.41 12.59
C PRO A 177 -10.18 -4.57 11.19
N TYR A 178 -8.93 -4.98 11.06
CA TYR A 178 -8.29 -5.21 9.76
C TYR A 178 -8.95 -6.34 8.94
N TYR A 179 -9.48 -7.38 9.59
CA TYR A 179 -10.14 -8.46 8.84
C TYR A 179 -11.38 -7.98 8.12
N GLY A 180 -12.23 -7.18 8.78
CA GLY A 180 -13.42 -6.61 8.16
C GLY A 180 -13.07 -5.56 7.11
N LEU A 181 -12.10 -4.68 7.40
CA LEU A 181 -11.66 -3.62 6.50
C LEU A 181 -11.14 -4.21 5.19
N ILE A 182 -10.17 -5.13 5.25
CA ILE A 182 -9.56 -5.73 4.07
C ILE A 182 -10.60 -6.50 3.25
N TYR A 183 -11.47 -7.26 3.91
CA TYR A 183 -12.55 -7.98 3.21
C TYR A 183 -13.48 -7.01 2.47
N LYS A 184 -13.90 -5.92 3.11
CA LYS A 184 -14.75 -4.89 2.50
C LYS A 184 -14.06 -4.18 1.35
N MET A 185 -12.78 -3.82 1.51
CA MET A 185 -11.99 -3.22 0.44
C MET A 185 -11.84 -4.16 -0.76
N ASN A 186 -11.55 -5.46 -0.52
CA ASN A 186 -11.47 -6.45 -1.60
C ASN A 186 -12.79 -6.54 -2.38
N CYS A 187 -13.93 -6.64 -1.68
CA CYS A 187 -15.24 -6.66 -2.34
C CYS A 187 -15.48 -5.38 -3.15
N HIS A 188 -15.23 -4.22 -2.56
CA HIS A 188 -15.43 -2.93 -3.21
C HIS A 188 -14.60 -2.79 -4.49
N TYR A 189 -13.31 -3.10 -4.44
CA TYR A 189 -12.43 -2.88 -5.59
C TYR A 189 -12.57 -3.96 -6.65
N LEU A 190 -12.68 -5.23 -6.26
CA LEU A 190 -12.70 -6.34 -7.23
C LEU A 190 -14.11 -6.66 -7.74
N SER A 191 -15.15 -6.58 -6.87
CA SER A 191 -16.53 -6.87 -7.28
C SER A 191 -17.25 -5.62 -7.79
N ASP A 192 -17.29 -4.53 -6.99
CA ASP A 192 -18.14 -3.39 -7.31
C ASP A 192 -17.48 -2.48 -8.35
N LYS A 193 -16.19 -2.17 -8.18
CA LYS A 193 -15.41 -1.34 -9.11
C LYS A 193 -14.82 -2.13 -10.28
N LYS A 194 -14.79 -3.47 -10.19
CA LYS A 194 -14.24 -4.38 -11.21
C LYS A 194 -12.80 -4.02 -11.61
N LEU A 195 -11.99 -3.61 -10.64
CA LEU A 195 -10.57 -3.38 -10.88
C LEU A 195 -9.87 -4.71 -11.18
N LYS A 196 -8.80 -4.65 -11.97
CA LYS A 196 -8.04 -5.82 -12.38
C LYS A 196 -7.40 -6.55 -11.21
N TYR A 197 -6.87 -5.80 -10.24
CA TYR A 197 -6.32 -6.34 -9.00
C TYR A 197 -6.22 -5.26 -7.91
N VAL A 198 -6.10 -5.70 -6.68
CA VAL A 198 -5.64 -4.90 -5.56
C VAL A 198 -4.23 -5.34 -5.14
N ASN A 199 -3.43 -4.43 -4.59
CA ASN A 199 -2.02 -4.68 -4.32
C ASN A 199 -1.61 -4.06 -2.96
N ASN A 200 -0.72 -4.72 -2.24
CA ASN A 200 -0.13 -4.22 -0.99
C ASN A 200 1.38 -3.95 -1.15
N GLY A 201 1.76 -3.48 -2.33
CA GLY A 201 3.13 -3.11 -2.63
C GLY A 201 4.06 -4.28 -2.96
N SER A 202 5.29 -3.92 -3.29
CA SER A 202 6.35 -4.86 -3.62
C SER A 202 6.97 -5.48 -2.37
N ARG A 203 7.65 -6.62 -2.58
CA ARG A 203 8.50 -7.22 -1.56
C ARG A 203 9.40 -6.17 -0.93
N THR A 204 9.37 -6.05 0.40
CA THR A 204 10.31 -5.23 1.16
C THR A 204 11.61 -6.03 1.36
N ILE A 205 12.74 -5.43 0.97
CA ILE A 205 14.06 -6.09 1.08
C ILE A 205 14.61 -5.96 2.52
N SER A 206 14.23 -4.90 3.23
CA SER A 206 14.80 -4.52 4.53
C SER A 206 13.88 -4.73 5.74
N GLU A 207 12.61 -4.98 5.53
CA GLU A 207 11.64 -5.14 6.61
C GLU A 207 10.74 -6.34 6.32
N HIS A 208 10.67 -7.29 7.25
CA HIS A 208 9.67 -8.35 7.19
C HIS A 208 8.31 -7.75 7.51
N SER A 209 7.61 -7.30 6.48
CA SER A 209 6.24 -6.83 6.62
C SER A 209 5.33 -8.03 6.87
N ARG A 210 4.99 -8.26 8.13
CA ARG A 210 4.00 -9.28 8.52
C ARG A 210 2.65 -9.10 7.84
N ILE A 211 2.38 -7.90 7.30
CA ILE A 211 1.13 -7.62 6.58
C ILE A 211 1.01 -8.42 5.29
N GLN A 212 2.09 -8.60 4.53
CA GLN A 212 2.05 -9.35 3.29
C GLN A 212 1.75 -10.82 3.53
N ASP A 213 2.40 -11.44 4.52
CA ASP A 213 2.10 -12.81 4.94
C ASP A 213 0.67 -12.94 5.47
N PHE A 214 0.21 -11.97 6.23
CA PHE A 214 -1.16 -11.90 6.72
C PHE A 214 -2.18 -11.88 5.58
N LEU A 215 -1.95 -11.08 4.54
CA LEU A 215 -2.82 -11.01 3.36
C LEU A 215 -2.82 -12.32 2.56
N ILE A 216 -1.65 -12.91 2.34
CA ILE A 216 -1.52 -14.18 1.62
C ILE A 216 -2.26 -15.30 2.37
N HIS A 217 -2.00 -15.46 3.66
CA HIS A 217 -2.56 -16.57 4.43
C HIS A 217 -4.05 -16.43 4.73
N ASN A 218 -4.55 -15.21 4.96
CA ASN A 218 -5.93 -15.01 5.40
C ASN A 218 -6.89 -14.58 4.29
N PHE A 219 -6.39 -13.95 3.21
CA PHE A 219 -7.21 -13.37 2.16
C PHE A 219 -6.87 -13.89 0.75
N LYS A 220 -6.05 -14.93 0.65
CA LYS A 220 -5.64 -15.52 -0.63
C LYS A 220 -5.01 -14.51 -1.60
N PHE A 221 -4.27 -13.51 -1.07
CA PHE A 221 -3.36 -12.75 -1.90
C PHE A 221 -2.26 -13.66 -2.42
N ARG A 222 -1.69 -13.32 -3.56
CA ARG A 222 -0.62 -14.10 -4.19
C ARG A 222 0.56 -13.22 -4.55
N LYS A 223 1.69 -13.83 -4.79
CA LYS A 223 2.86 -13.17 -5.33
C LYS A 223 2.72 -13.02 -6.84
N ALA A 224 2.75 -11.79 -7.33
CA ALA A 224 2.94 -11.47 -8.74
C ALA A 224 4.43 -11.27 -8.97
N TYR A 225 5.10 -12.29 -9.48
CA TYR A 225 6.54 -12.23 -9.72
C TYR A 225 6.85 -11.24 -10.84
N CYS A 226 7.99 -10.55 -10.71
CA CYS A 226 8.47 -9.64 -11.73
C CYS A 226 9.99 -9.54 -11.67
N LYS A 227 10.60 -8.98 -12.71
CA LYS A 227 12.03 -8.71 -12.75
C LYS A 227 12.31 -7.29 -12.28
N LEU A 228 13.43 -7.10 -11.59
CA LEU A 228 13.88 -5.82 -11.06
C LEU A 228 15.15 -5.38 -11.76
N LYS A 229 15.14 -4.19 -12.37
CA LYS A 229 16.32 -3.52 -12.89
C LYS A 229 16.65 -2.32 -12.02
N VAL A 230 17.88 -2.25 -11.54
CA VAL A 230 18.34 -1.17 -10.68
C VAL A 230 19.45 -0.41 -11.37
N HIS A 231 19.34 0.92 -11.39
CA HIS A 231 20.39 1.82 -11.83
C HIS A 231 20.91 2.58 -10.63
N TYR A 232 22.21 2.64 -10.47
CA TYR A 232 22.89 3.36 -9.39
C TYR A 232 23.55 4.63 -9.92
N LYS A 233 23.61 5.65 -9.07
CA LYS A 233 24.46 6.81 -9.31
C LYS A 233 25.91 6.35 -9.18
N TRP A 234 26.66 6.39 -10.29
CA TRP A 234 28.10 6.16 -10.25
C TRP A 234 28.73 7.25 -9.38
N GLN A 235 29.30 6.86 -8.26
CA GLN A 235 30.35 7.64 -7.63
C GLN A 235 31.57 7.39 -8.50
N ASN A 236 32.11 8.45 -9.10
CA ASN A 236 33.47 8.39 -9.59
C ASN A 236 34.31 8.05 -8.35
N SER A 237 34.70 6.80 -8.20
CA SER A 237 35.81 6.44 -7.33
C SER A 237 37.02 7.15 -7.94
N LEU A 238 37.40 8.26 -7.33
CA LEU A 238 38.73 8.76 -7.45
C LEU A 238 39.64 7.64 -6.93
N CYS A 239 40.19 6.85 -7.86
CA CYS A 239 41.36 6.06 -7.58
C CYS A 239 42.49 7.07 -7.24
N CYS A 240 42.82 7.17 -5.98
CA CYS A 240 44.15 7.59 -5.57
C CYS A 240 45.03 6.36 -5.48
#